data_b63e8a19ca34b4622b072bb909ea9681
#
_entry.id   b63e8a19ca34b4622b072bb909ea9681
#
_cell.length_a   1.000
_cell.length_b   1.000
_cell.length_c   1.000
_cell.angle_alpha   90.00
_cell.angle_beta   90.00
_cell.angle_gamma   90.00
#
_symmetry.space_group_name_H-M   'P 1'
#
loop_
_entity.id
_entity.type
_entity.pdbx_description
1 polymer ?
#
loop_
_entity_poly.entity_id
_entity_poly.type
_entity_poly.pdbx_seq_one_letter_code
_entity_poly.pdbx_strand_id
1 'polypeptide(L)'
;MIKFELVTLNGKKFDQMVHEVILPTPEGYIAVFENHAPLISLSTPGVISIRHQAGDKDSRMEIFSTNGGVIEIVENENTVRLLADEADQAEEINEDEVKKALEAAKKLKSEAKDRVSIDHAQSLIDRESTRLKVAEIRRRHRKI
;
A
#
# COMPACT_ATOMS: atom_id res chain seq x y z
N MET A 1 -2.31 -20.08 7.28
CA MET A 1 -1.87 -19.26 6.10
C MET A 1 -3.07 -18.82 5.30
N ILE A 2 -3.03 -17.62 4.78
CA ILE A 2 -4.06 -17.07 3.89
C ILE A 2 -3.40 -16.66 2.57
N LYS A 3 -4.08 -16.84 1.44
CA LYS A 3 -3.59 -16.38 0.15
C LYS A 3 -3.81 -14.88 0.02
N PHE A 4 -2.75 -14.13 -0.26
CA PHE A 4 -2.85 -12.71 -0.59
C PHE A 4 -2.54 -12.48 -2.06
N GLU A 5 -3.44 -11.80 -2.74
CA GLU A 5 -3.28 -11.38 -4.13
C GLU A 5 -3.31 -9.86 -4.20
N LEU A 6 -2.24 -9.27 -4.70
CA LEU A 6 -2.16 -7.83 -4.99
C LEU A 6 -2.19 -7.67 -6.51
N VAL A 7 -3.27 -7.11 -7.02
CA VAL A 7 -3.50 -6.94 -8.45
C VAL A 7 -3.59 -5.47 -8.78
N THR A 8 -2.83 -5.04 -9.78
CA THR A 8 -2.86 -3.67 -10.29
C THR A 8 -3.24 -3.64 -11.77
N LEU A 9 -3.39 -2.44 -12.33
CA LEU A 9 -3.65 -2.28 -13.76
C LEU A 9 -2.52 -2.87 -14.63
N ASN A 10 -1.32 -3.01 -14.06
CA ASN A 10 -0.16 -3.60 -14.74
C ASN A 10 0.02 -5.09 -14.46
N GLY A 11 -0.94 -5.74 -13.80
CA GLY A 11 -0.91 -7.15 -13.49
C GLY A 11 -0.75 -7.47 -12.00
N LYS A 12 -0.51 -8.74 -11.69
CA LYS A 12 -0.29 -9.19 -10.32
C LYS A 12 1.09 -8.77 -9.83
N LYS A 13 1.12 -8.10 -8.69
CA LYS A 13 2.35 -7.70 -7.99
C LYS A 13 2.74 -8.69 -6.90
N PHE A 14 1.77 -9.43 -6.38
CA PHE A 14 1.99 -10.41 -5.32
C PHE A 14 0.90 -11.49 -5.38
N ASP A 15 1.27 -12.74 -5.17
CA ASP A 15 0.34 -13.88 -5.18
C ASP A 15 0.97 -15.06 -4.44
N GLN A 16 0.86 -15.07 -3.10
CA GLN A 16 1.44 -16.11 -2.26
C GLN A 16 0.60 -16.36 -1.02
N MET A 17 0.80 -17.54 -0.42
CA MET A 17 0.29 -17.86 0.92
C MET A 17 1.14 -17.12 1.95
N VAL A 18 0.50 -16.42 2.89
CA VAL A 18 1.16 -15.62 3.91
C VAL A 18 0.51 -15.85 5.28
N HIS A 19 1.19 -15.47 6.35
CA HIS A 19 0.63 -15.56 7.70
C HIS A 19 -0.35 -14.41 7.96
N GLU A 20 0.01 -13.21 7.58
CA GLU A 20 -0.74 -11.98 7.87
C GLU A 20 -0.52 -10.96 6.77
N VAL A 21 -1.56 -10.20 6.45
CA VAL A 21 -1.42 -8.98 5.65
C VAL A 21 -2.13 -7.83 6.33
N ILE A 22 -1.47 -6.67 6.40
CA ILE A 22 -2.02 -5.46 7.00
C ILE A 22 -2.30 -4.47 5.87
N LEU A 23 -3.55 -4.00 5.78
CA LEU A 23 -4.05 -3.18 4.68
C LEU A 23 -4.68 -1.89 5.20
N PRO A 24 -4.46 -0.75 4.49
CA PRO A 24 -5.08 0.52 4.87
C PRO A 24 -6.53 0.61 4.42
N THR A 25 -7.40 1.08 5.32
CA THR A 25 -8.81 1.36 5.03
C THR A 25 -9.19 2.75 5.52
N PRO A 26 -10.35 3.30 5.09
CA PRO A 26 -10.80 4.61 5.56
C PRO A 26 -10.97 4.69 7.08
N GLU A 27 -11.20 3.57 7.75
CA GLU A 27 -11.36 3.51 9.21
C GLU A 27 -10.10 3.11 9.96
N GLY A 28 -8.97 2.97 9.25
CA GLY A 28 -7.69 2.57 9.80
C GLY A 28 -7.18 1.28 9.17
N TYR A 29 -6.04 0.83 9.64
CA TYR A 29 -5.43 -0.41 9.15
C TYR A 29 -6.16 -1.63 9.69
N ILE A 30 -6.34 -2.64 8.84
CA ILE A 30 -6.87 -3.94 9.23
C ILE A 30 -5.79 -5.00 9.06
N ALA A 31 -5.72 -5.95 9.98
CA ALA A 31 -4.85 -7.12 9.87
C ALA A 31 -5.71 -8.33 9.48
N VAL A 32 -5.33 -8.99 8.41
CA VAL A 32 -6.07 -10.14 7.88
C VAL A 32 -5.25 -11.40 8.08
N PHE A 33 -5.87 -12.39 8.74
CA PHE A 33 -5.31 -13.71 9.02
C PHE A 33 -6.18 -14.79 8.39
N GLU A 34 -5.72 -16.03 8.47
CA GLU A 34 -6.50 -17.19 8.06
C GLU A 34 -7.91 -17.18 8.67
N ASN A 35 -8.89 -17.61 7.91
CA ASN A 35 -10.30 -17.68 8.32
C ASN A 35 -10.96 -16.34 8.68
N HIS A 36 -10.44 -15.24 8.16
CA HIS A 36 -11.08 -13.94 8.31
C HIS A 36 -12.48 -13.95 7.67
N ALA A 37 -13.43 -13.29 8.34
CA ALA A 37 -14.78 -13.15 7.81
C ALA A 37 -14.79 -12.43 6.45
N PRO A 38 -15.73 -12.77 5.55
CA PRO A 38 -15.85 -12.08 4.27
C PRO A 38 -16.01 -10.58 4.44
N LEU A 39 -15.35 -9.83 3.55
CA LEU A 39 -15.33 -8.37 3.61
C LEU A 39 -15.14 -7.79 2.22
N ILE A 40 -15.85 -6.70 1.92
CA ILE A 40 -15.55 -5.81 0.81
C ILE A 40 -15.39 -4.42 1.40
N SER A 41 -14.24 -3.79 1.16
CA SER A 41 -13.92 -2.47 1.71
C SER A 41 -13.10 -1.66 0.72
N LEU A 42 -13.21 -0.35 0.81
CA LEU A 42 -12.26 0.53 0.14
C LEU A 42 -10.90 0.41 0.84
N SER A 43 -9.84 0.59 0.06
CA SER A 43 -8.48 0.79 0.56
C SER A 43 -8.07 2.22 0.28
N THR A 44 -7.48 2.87 1.27
CA THR A 44 -6.93 4.22 1.14
C THR A 44 -5.46 4.17 0.70
N PRO A 45 -4.88 5.28 0.25
CA PRO A 45 -3.43 5.37 0.12
C PRO A 45 -2.75 5.00 1.44
N GLY A 46 -1.75 4.14 1.38
CA GLY A 46 -1.09 3.67 2.60
C GLY A 46 -0.07 2.58 2.35
N VAL A 47 0.30 1.92 3.43
CA VAL A 47 1.33 0.88 3.45
C VAL A 47 0.69 -0.49 3.54
N ILE A 48 1.09 -1.39 2.64
CA ILE A 48 0.74 -2.81 2.73
C ILE A 48 1.90 -3.51 3.42
N SER A 49 1.63 -4.25 4.50
CA SER A 49 2.64 -5.00 5.23
C SER A 49 2.31 -6.47 5.22
N ILE A 50 3.25 -7.30 4.78
CA ILE A 50 3.05 -8.74 4.60
C ILE A 50 4.01 -9.50 5.53
N ARG A 51 3.47 -10.34 6.41
CA ARG A 51 4.23 -11.24 7.26
C ARG A 51 4.14 -12.65 6.68
N HIS A 52 5.27 -13.18 6.24
CA HIS A 52 5.29 -14.49 5.58
C HIS A 52 5.10 -15.65 6.56
N GLN A 53 5.76 -15.61 7.72
CA GLN A 53 5.70 -16.64 8.74
C GLN A 53 5.29 -16.08 10.09
N ALA A 54 4.63 -16.88 10.90
CA ALA A 54 4.09 -16.47 12.21
C ALA A 54 5.15 -15.89 13.17
N GLY A 55 6.39 -16.37 13.11
CA GLY A 55 7.47 -15.93 13.98
C GLY A 55 8.30 -14.76 13.44
N ASP A 56 7.98 -14.28 12.25
CA ASP A 56 8.77 -13.20 11.64
C ASP A 56 8.61 -11.89 12.40
N LYS A 57 9.73 -11.20 12.62
CA LYS A 57 9.74 -9.85 13.19
C LYS A 57 9.19 -8.85 12.19
N ASP A 58 8.71 -7.71 12.70
CA ASP A 58 8.20 -6.63 11.84
C ASP A 58 9.25 -6.13 10.84
N SER A 59 10.52 -6.14 11.22
CA SER A 59 11.63 -5.76 10.33
C SER A 59 11.80 -6.69 9.11
N ARG A 60 11.18 -7.87 9.14
CA ARG A 60 11.18 -8.83 8.03
C ARG A 60 9.92 -8.79 7.18
N MET A 61 8.95 -7.96 7.55
CA MET A 61 7.75 -7.81 6.73
C MET A 61 8.10 -7.25 5.35
N GLU A 62 7.46 -7.81 4.34
CA GLU A 62 7.53 -7.27 2.99
C GLU A 62 6.58 -6.10 2.87
N ILE A 63 7.05 -4.98 2.34
CA ILE A 63 6.33 -3.71 2.36
C ILE A 63 6.08 -3.22 0.94
N PHE A 64 4.83 -2.81 0.68
CA PHE A 64 4.43 -2.13 -0.56
C PHE A 64 3.80 -0.79 -0.22
N SER A 65 3.90 0.16 -1.14
CA SER A 65 3.04 1.35 -1.14
C SER A 65 1.83 1.09 -2.02
N THR A 66 0.69 1.66 -1.68
CA THR A 66 -0.50 1.64 -2.54
C THR A 66 -1.16 3.01 -2.53
N ASN A 67 -1.76 3.39 -3.67
CA ASN A 67 -2.60 4.58 -3.74
C ASN A 67 -4.08 4.29 -3.49
N GLY A 68 -4.39 3.06 -3.06
CA GLY A 68 -5.74 2.64 -2.70
C GLY A 68 -6.40 1.76 -3.76
N GLY A 69 -7.61 1.36 -3.47
CA GLY A 69 -8.39 0.47 -4.33
C GLY A 69 -9.51 -0.21 -3.57
N VAL A 70 -9.72 -1.49 -3.82
CA VAL A 70 -10.78 -2.29 -3.20
C VAL A 70 -10.18 -3.56 -2.59
N ILE A 71 -10.51 -3.79 -1.32
CA ILE A 71 -10.16 -5.02 -0.60
C ILE A 71 -11.33 -5.97 -0.67
N GLU A 72 -11.07 -7.22 -1.05
CA GLU A 72 -12.03 -8.30 -1.05
C GLU A 72 -11.49 -9.49 -0.26
N ILE A 73 -12.21 -9.92 0.77
CA ILE A 73 -11.96 -11.18 1.46
C ILE A 73 -13.06 -12.14 1.02
N VAL A 74 -12.67 -13.18 0.29
CA VAL A 74 -13.60 -14.07 -0.40
C VAL A 74 -14.06 -15.18 0.53
N GLU A 75 -15.39 -15.35 0.63
CA GLU A 75 -15.99 -16.40 1.44
C GLU A 75 -15.56 -17.79 0.95
N ASN A 76 -15.15 -18.63 1.90
CA ASN A 76 -14.78 -20.05 1.67
C ASN A 76 -13.56 -20.29 0.76
N GLU A 77 -12.83 -19.24 0.36
CA GLU A 77 -11.64 -19.39 -0.49
C GLU A 77 -10.32 -19.16 0.27
N ASN A 78 -10.39 -18.72 1.53
CA ASN A 78 -9.21 -18.36 2.33
C ASN A 78 -8.25 -17.45 1.56
N THR A 79 -8.82 -16.44 0.90
CA THR A 79 -8.12 -15.52 0.01
C THR A 79 -8.51 -14.08 0.35
N VAL A 80 -7.51 -13.22 0.48
CA VAL A 80 -7.67 -11.77 0.54
C VAL A 80 -7.06 -11.18 -0.72
N ARG A 81 -7.78 -10.26 -1.36
CA ARG A 81 -7.36 -9.62 -2.61
C ARG A 81 -7.44 -8.12 -2.46
N LEU A 82 -6.38 -7.43 -2.87
CA LEU A 82 -6.41 -5.98 -3.07
C LEU A 82 -6.31 -5.69 -4.56
N LEU A 83 -7.37 -5.08 -5.10
CA LEU A 83 -7.40 -4.55 -6.45
C LEU A 83 -7.03 -3.08 -6.35
N ALA A 84 -5.77 -2.77 -6.61
CA ALA A 84 -5.23 -1.42 -6.48
C ALA A 84 -5.01 -0.79 -7.86
N ASP A 85 -5.17 0.52 -7.95
CA ASP A 85 -4.77 1.23 -9.18
C ASP A 85 -3.26 1.13 -9.37
N GLU A 86 -2.51 1.28 -8.28
CA GLU A 86 -1.06 1.26 -8.30
C GLU A 86 -0.53 0.71 -6.97
N ALA A 87 0.56 -0.06 -7.06
CA ALA A 87 1.30 -0.53 -5.89
C ALA A 87 2.77 -0.72 -6.26
N ASP A 88 3.67 -0.32 -5.37
CA ASP A 88 5.11 -0.46 -5.56
C ASP A 88 5.75 -1.16 -4.38
N GLN A 89 6.59 -2.14 -4.65
CA GLN A 89 7.40 -2.80 -3.64
C GLN A 89 8.44 -1.81 -3.08
N ALA A 90 8.72 -1.89 -1.79
CA ALA A 90 9.64 -0.94 -1.15
C ALA A 90 10.99 -0.82 -1.86
N GLU A 91 11.52 -1.92 -2.35
CA GLU A 91 12.81 -1.97 -3.03
C GLU A 91 12.82 -1.26 -4.39
N GLU A 92 11.65 -1.07 -5.01
CA GLU A 92 11.50 -0.38 -6.29
C GLU A 92 11.45 1.14 -6.14
N ILE A 93 11.33 1.65 -4.91
CA ILE A 93 11.16 3.08 -4.65
C ILE A 93 12.50 3.75 -4.43
N ASN A 94 12.78 4.78 -5.24
CA ASN A 94 13.94 5.66 -5.07
C ASN A 94 13.53 6.86 -4.19
N GLU A 95 14.09 6.94 -2.98
CA GLU A 95 13.73 7.95 -1.99
C GLU A 95 13.97 9.39 -2.48
N ASP A 96 15.10 9.63 -3.15
CA ASP A 96 15.43 10.97 -3.65
C ASP A 96 14.49 11.44 -4.77
N GLU A 97 14.13 10.55 -5.69
CA GLU A 97 13.17 10.83 -6.75
C GLU A 97 11.79 11.12 -6.17
N VAL A 98 11.37 10.36 -5.15
CA VAL A 98 10.09 10.56 -4.47
C VAL A 98 10.04 11.91 -3.76
N LYS A 99 11.11 12.31 -3.08
CA LYS A 99 11.21 13.63 -2.44
C LYS A 99 11.04 14.76 -3.45
N LYS A 100 11.67 14.66 -4.62
CA LYS A 100 11.54 15.64 -5.71
C LYS A 100 10.12 15.67 -6.24
N ALA A 101 9.51 14.51 -6.46
CA ALA A 101 8.14 14.41 -6.94
C ALA A 101 7.15 14.99 -5.94
N LEU A 102 7.37 14.78 -4.63
CA LEU A 102 6.55 15.33 -3.57
C LEU A 102 6.62 16.86 -3.54
N GLU A 103 7.81 17.45 -3.64
CA GLU A 103 7.98 18.90 -3.70
C GLU A 103 7.31 19.49 -4.94
N ALA A 104 7.44 18.83 -6.10
CA ALA A 104 6.77 19.24 -7.33
C ALA A 104 5.24 19.22 -7.18
N ALA A 105 4.70 18.20 -6.53
CA ALA A 105 3.26 18.07 -6.29
C ALA A 105 2.74 19.15 -5.34
N LYS A 106 3.48 19.48 -4.29
CA LYS A 106 3.15 20.56 -3.36
C LYS A 106 3.14 21.91 -4.07
N LYS A 107 4.12 22.16 -4.94
CA LYS A 107 4.18 23.38 -5.75
C LYS A 107 2.98 23.46 -6.70
N LEU A 108 2.66 22.34 -7.37
CA LEU A 108 1.51 22.26 -8.27
C LEU A 108 0.21 22.61 -7.52
N LYS A 109 0.03 22.10 -6.31
CA LYS A 109 -1.13 22.41 -5.48
C LYS A 109 -1.19 23.90 -5.12
N SER A 110 -0.07 24.51 -4.75
CA SER A 110 -0.01 25.92 -4.38
C SER A 110 -0.36 26.86 -5.54
N GLU A 111 -0.10 26.44 -6.77
CA GLU A 111 -0.38 27.20 -8.00
C GLU A 111 -1.76 26.89 -8.60
N ALA A 112 -2.43 25.83 -8.12
CA ALA A 112 -3.73 25.41 -8.63
C ALA A 112 -4.83 26.40 -8.21
N LYS A 113 -5.72 26.74 -9.14
CA LYS A 113 -6.78 27.73 -8.92
C LYS A 113 -8.19 27.15 -8.96
N ASP A 114 -8.37 25.99 -9.58
CA ASP A 114 -9.65 25.31 -9.67
C ASP A 114 -9.67 24.01 -8.86
N ARG A 115 -10.88 23.52 -8.58
CA ARG A 115 -11.08 22.32 -7.74
C ARG A 115 -10.43 21.07 -8.33
N VAL A 116 -10.54 20.88 -9.63
CA VAL A 116 -10.01 19.71 -10.33
C VAL A 116 -8.48 19.66 -10.24
N SER A 117 -7.82 20.80 -10.47
CA SER A 117 -6.36 20.93 -10.38
C SER A 117 -5.86 20.74 -8.94
N ILE A 118 -6.59 21.25 -7.96
CA ILE A 118 -6.28 21.08 -6.54
C ILE A 118 -6.39 19.59 -6.15
N ASP A 119 -7.48 18.94 -6.54
CA ASP A 119 -7.72 17.54 -6.23
C ASP A 119 -6.67 16.63 -6.89
N HIS A 120 -6.29 16.92 -8.14
CA HIS A 120 -5.22 16.20 -8.84
C HIS A 120 -3.89 16.35 -8.11
N ALA A 121 -3.51 17.56 -7.74
CA ALA A 121 -2.27 17.80 -7.00
C ALA A 121 -2.27 17.13 -5.64
N GLN A 122 -3.42 17.11 -4.94
CA GLN A 122 -3.56 16.43 -3.66
C GLN A 122 -3.38 14.91 -3.81
N SER A 123 -3.92 14.31 -4.87
CA SER A 123 -3.71 12.89 -5.16
C SER A 123 -2.24 12.54 -5.37
N LEU A 124 -1.50 13.42 -6.07
CA LEU A 124 -0.05 13.24 -6.26
C LEU A 124 0.71 13.36 -4.93
N ILE A 125 0.33 14.30 -4.07
CA ILE A 125 0.91 14.47 -2.74
C ILE A 125 0.69 13.20 -1.92
N ASP A 126 -0.52 12.67 -1.90
CA ASP A 126 -0.87 11.46 -1.15
C ASP A 126 -0.08 10.27 -1.65
N ARG A 127 0.03 10.10 -2.97
CA ARG A 127 0.81 9.04 -3.60
C ARG A 127 2.30 9.11 -3.22
N GLU A 128 2.91 10.26 -3.40
CA GLU A 128 4.35 10.41 -3.13
C GLU A 128 4.67 10.39 -1.64
N SER A 129 3.79 10.92 -0.78
CA SER A 129 3.93 10.83 0.67
C SER A 129 3.93 9.38 1.16
N THR A 130 3.05 8.56 0.61
CA THR A 130 2.98 7.13 0.93
C THR A 130 4.23 6.39 0.47
N ARG A 131 4.70 6.67 -0.74
CA ARG A 131 5.92 6.08 -1.28
C ARG A 131 7.15 6.47 -0.45
N LEU A 132 7.23 7.73 -0.03
CA LEU A 132 8.29 8.20 0.85
C LEU A 132 8.28 7.46 2.19
N LYS A 133 7.09 7.30 2.78
CA LYS A 133 6.93 6.56 4.03
C LYS A 133 7.43 5.11 3.90
N VAL A 134 7.09 4.44 2.81
CA VAL A 134 7.54 3.07 2.53
C VAL A 134 9.06 3.01 2.39
N ALA A 135 9.66 3.95 1.68
CA ALA A 135 11.12 4.02 1.53
C ALA A 135 11.82 4.24 2.88
N GLU A 136 11.24 5.08 3.75
CA GLU A 136 11.76 5.33 5.10
C GLU A 136 11.65 4.10 6.01
N ILE A 137 10.53 3.37 5.93
CA ILE A 137 10.35 2.11 6.67
C ILE A 137 11.42 1.10 6.25
N ARG A 138 11.63 0.92 4.95
CA ARG A 138 12.67 0.03 4.41
C ARG A 138 14.05 0.41 4.93
N ARG A 139 14.39 1.69 4.91
CA ARG A 139 15.68 2.18 5.39
C ARG A 139 15.88 1.88 6.87
N ARG A 140 14.85 2.07 7.69
CA ARG A 140 14.90 1.74 9.12
C ARG A 140 15.07 0.24 9.36
N HIS A 141 14.39 -0.59 8.59
CA HIS A 141 14.51 -2.06 8.71
C HIS A 141 15.92 -2.56 8.37
N ARG A 142 16.60 -1.92 7.42
CA ARG A 142 17.97 -2.27 7.05
C ARG A 142 19.00 -2.02 8.17
N LYS A 143 18.71 -1.14 9.10
CA LYS A 143 19.58 -0.79 10.21
C LYS A 143 19.43 -1.73 11.42
N ILE A 144 18.47 -2.59 11.38
CA ILE A 144 18.23 -3.61 12.41
C ILE A 144 18.88 -4.93 11.97
#